data_86124df2b7a3bfbe731fd6b3e4c2c529
#
_entry.id   86124df2b7a3bfbe731fd6b3e4c2c529
#
_cell.length_a   1.000
_cell.length_b   1.000
_cell.length_c   1.000
_cell.angle_alpha   90.00
_cell.angle_beta   90.00
_cell.angle_gamma   90.00
#
_symmetry.space_group_name_H-M   'P 1'
#
loop_
_entity.id
_entity.type
_entity.pdbx_description
1 polymer ?
#
loop_
_entity_poly.entity_id
_entity_poly.type
_entity_poly.pdbx_seq_one_letter_code
_entity_poly.pdbx_strand_id
1 'polypeptide(L)'
;IYCEDCGAVPVPEKDSNLHTIAYSLVIQENVRSHIENIIIKGNTKTKDYVIRREIPIESGDVFSREKIMSGYRNLMNLQYFSNVLPEFQSGSEPNLVDVVWTVEEQSTTNLNFGMTFTGSTDPTNPFPVSLYLKLENSNFLGEGRSISGAVNFSNSEQSIDFSYSQNWLGNLPISFSQQLSLSHSIQKTAVNSFDPDFDLQQYYYYMQYKRWAANLGTTLGHRWAFDYAILTLTGGISNSVTNNIFDETIHVP
;
A
#
# COMPACT_ATOMS: atom_id res chain seq x y z
N ILE A 1 -7.53 -30.07 0.16
CA ILE A 1 -7.94 -31.19 -0.71
C ILE A 1 -9.46 -31.11 -0.77
N TYR A 2 -9.99 -30.67 -1.90
CA TYR A 2 -11.43 -30.71 -2.17
C TYR A 2 -11.73 -32.12 -2.69
N CYS A 3 -12.59 -32.83 -1.98
CA CYS A 3 -13.04 -34.15 -2.36
C CYS A 3 -14.54 -34.20 -2.09
N GLU A 4 -15.36 -34.34 -3.12
CA GLU A 4 -16.81 -34.33 -3.02
C GLU A 4 -17.35 -35.56 -2.25
N ASP A 5 -16.58 -36.66 -2.24
CA ASP A 5 -16.98 -37.94 -1.62
C ASP A 5 -16.01 -38.46 -0.56
N CYS A 6 -15.09 -37.59 -0.05
CA CYS A 6 -14.19 -38.01 1.02
C CYS A 6 -14.88 -37.91 2.37
N GLY A 7 -15.28 -39.02 2.90
CA GLY A 7 -15.86 -39.16 4.23
C GLY A 7 -14.93 -39.94 5.16
N ALA A 8 -14.62 -39.38 6.33
CA ALA A 8 -14.07 -40.16 7.43
C ALA A 8 -15.23 -40.60 8.32
N VAL A 9 -15.55 -41.88 8.30
CA VAL A 9 -16.60 -42.44 9.16
C VAL A 9 -15.91 -43.14 10.33
N PRO A 10 -16.07 -42.63 11.57
CA PRO A 10 -15.57 -43.35 12.73
C PRO A 10 -16.41 -44.63 12.93
N VAL A 11 -15.79 -45.78 12.86
CA VAL A 11 -16.42 -47.07 13.17
C VAL A 11 -16.05 -47.41 14.62
N PRO A 12 -17.03 -47.43 15.56
CA PRO A 12 -16.77 -47.81 16.93
C PRO A 12 -16.55 -49.32 17.02
N GLU A 13 -15.41 -49.73 17.54
CA GLU A 13 -15.10 -51.12 17.87
C GLU A 13 -15.20 -51.27 19.39
N LYS A 14 -16.20 -52.04 19.84
CA LYS A 14 -16.48 -52.24 21.25
C LYS A 14 -15.82 -53.51 21.72
N ASP A 15 -14.77 -53.40 22.53
CA ASP A 15 -14.22 -54.53 23.26
C ASP A 15 -15.00 -54.73 24.56
N SER A 16 -15.68 -55.90 24.69
CA SER A 16 -16.52 -56.24 25.85
C SER A 16 -15.74 -56.51 27.12
N ASN A 17 -14.41 -56.66 27.06
CA ASN A 17 -13.55 -57.01 28.22
C ASN A 17 -12.77 -55.83 28.76
N LEU A 18 -12.70 -54.73 28.06
CA LEU A 18 -12.07 -53.48 28.50
C LEU A 18 -13.12 -52.40 28.43
N HIS A 19 -13.28 -51.62 29.50
CA HIS A 19 -14.20 -50.46 29.53
C HIS A 19 -13.68 -49.31 28.61
N THR A 20 -13.13 -49.65 27.49
CA THR A 20 -12.55 -48.76 26.47
C THR A 20 -13.29 -48.94 25.12
N ILE A 21 -13.54 -47.82 24.45
CA ILE A 21 -14.09 -47.81 23.11
C ILE A 21 -12.95 -47.39 22.18
N ALA A 22 -12.53 -48.28 21.29
CA ALA A 22 -11.61 -47.94 20.26
C ALA A 22 -12.39 -47.48 19.00
N TYR A 23 -11.89 -46.42 18.36
CA TYR A 23 -12.42 -45.98 17.09
C TYR A 23 -11.42 -46.23 16.00
N SER A 24 -11.80 -46.95 14.95
CA SER A 24 -11.01 -47.01 13.73
C SER A 24 -11.51 -45.95 12.76
N LEU A 25 -10.61 -45.12 12.29
CA LEU A 25 -10.92 -44.08 11.30
C LEU A 25 -10.56 -44.63 9.93
N VAL A 26 -11.55 -44.92 9.11
CA VAL A 26 -11.33 -45.31 7.72
C VAL A 26 -11.38 -44.06 6.87
N ILE A 27 -10.22 -43.69 6.31
CA ILE A 27 -10.08 -42.54 5.40
C ILE A 27 -10.07 -43.09 3.98
N GLN A 28 -11.05 -42.75 3.18
CA GLN A 28 -11.06 -43.06 1.77
C GLN A 28 -10.50 -41.85 0.99
N GLU A 29 -9.29 -41.97 0.51
CA GLU A 29 -8.67 -40.95 -0.33
C GLU A 29 -9.05 -41.18 -1.79
N ASN A 30 -9.72 -40.20 -2.38
CA ASN A 30 -10.03 -40.20 -3.82
C ASN A 30 -8.93 -39.45 -4.60
N VAL A 31 -9.09 -39.32 -5.92
CA VAL A 31 -8.15 -38.65 -6.80
C VAL A 31 -8.09 -37.16 -6.46
N ARG A 32 -6.92 -36.54 -6.54
CA ARG A 32 -6.72 -35.12 -6.31
C ARG A 32 -7.45 -34.30 -7.38
N SER A 33 -8.18 -33.30 -6.95
CA SER A 33 -8.82 -32.36 -7.87
C SER A 33 -7.83 -31.33 -8.39
N HIS A 34 -7.99 -30.96 -9.66
CA HIS A 34 -7.19 -29.95 -10.35
C HIS A 34 -8.09 -28.77 -10.75
N ILE A 35 -7.48 -27.60 -10.85
CA ILE A 35 -8.16 -26.39 -11.28
C ILE A 35 -8.23 -26.41 -12.81
N GLU A 36 -9.45 -26.36 -13.35
CA GLU A 36 -9.65 -26.26 -14.79
C GLU A 36 -9.61 -24.82 -15.24
N ASN A 37 -10.51 -24.00 -14.73
CA ASN A 37 -10.62 -22.61 -15.09
C ASN A 37 -10.61 -21.67 -13.86
N ILE A 38 -10.07 -20.47 -14.06
CA ILE A 38 -10.17 -19.35 -13.10
C ILE A 38 -10.99 -18.27 -13.74
N ILE A 39 -12.20 -18.07 -13.22
CA ILE A 39 -13.20 -17.14 -13.75
C ILE A 39 -13.32 -15.97 -12.79
N ILE A 40 -13.24 -14.74 -13.31
CA ILE A 40 -13.39 -13.52 -12.52
C ILE A 40 -14.68 -12.83 -12.93
N LYS A 41 -15.50 -12.43 -11.96
CA LYS A 41 -16.78 -11.76 -12.16
C LYS A 41 -16.91 -10.52 -11.26
N GLY A 42 -17.62 -9.50 -11.75
CA GLY A 42 -17.93 -8.29 -10.96
C GLY A 42 -16.92 -7.15 -11.12
N ASN A 43 -15.79 -7.39 -11.78
CA ASN A 43 -14.80 -6.38 -12.06
C ASN A 43 -15.20 -5.52 -13.27
N THR A 44 -15.77 -4.36 -13.00
CA THR A 44 -16.24 -3.41 -14.04
C THR A 44 -15.17 -2.36 -14.37
N LYS A 45 -14.40 -1.93 -13.38
CA LYS A 45 -13.32 -0.93 -13.47
C LYS A 45 -11.95 -1.58 -13.47
N THR A 46 -11.73 -2.49 -12.52
CA THR A 46 -10.45 -3.17 -12.34
C THR A 46 -10.20 -4.17 -13.47
N LYS A 47 -9.04 -4.07 -14.11
CA LYS A 47 -8.67 -4.97 -15.20
C LYS A 47 -8.47 -6.40 -14.68
N ASP A 48 -8.85 -7.39 -15.50
CA ASP A 48 -8.76 -8.82 -15.16
C ASP A 48 -7.34 -9.24 -14.73
N TYR A 49 -6.32 -8.78 -15.45
CA TYR A 49 -4.93 -9.11 -15.13
C TYR A 49 -4.46 -8.60 -13.76
N VAL A 50 -5.07 -7.51 -13.24
CA VAL A 50 -4.75 -6.96 -11.92
C VAL A 50 -5.22 -7.91 -10.80
N ILE A 51 -6.36 -8.54 -11.00
CA ILE A 51 -6.91 -9.54 -10.07
C ILE A 51 -6.14 -10.84 -10.20
N ARG A 52 -5.94 -11.29 -11.44
CA ARG A 52 -5.34 -12.60 -11.74
C ARG A 52 -3.91 -12.74 -11.18
N ARG A 53 -3.10 -11.69 -11.27
CA ARG A 53 -1.72 -11.70 -10.76
C ARG A 53 -1.59 -11.80 -9.24
N GLU A 54 -2.66 -11.49 -8.50
CA GLU A 54 -2.69 -11.59 -7.03
C GLU A 54 -3.17 -12.97 -6.55
N ILE A 55 -3.69 -13.79 -7.46
CA ILE A 55 -4.20 -15.12 -7.16
C ILE A 55 -3.09 -16.13 -7.40
N PRO A 56 -2.57 -16.83 -6.36
CA PRO A 56 -1.42 -17.73 -6.49
C PRO A 56 -1.81 -19.14 -6.98
N ILE A 57 -2.73 -19.22 -7.95
CA ILE A 57 -3.18 -20.46 -8.59
C ILE A 57 -3.22 -20.26 -10.10
N GLU A 58 -2.95 -21.33 -10.83
CA GLU A 58 -3.04 -21.38 -12.28
C GLU A 58 -3.92 -22.55 -12.72
N SER A 59 -4.42 -22.51 -13.97
CA SER A 59 -5.11 -23.64 -14.58
C SER A 59 -4.16 -24.84 -14.67
N GLY A 60 -4.63 -26.01 -14.27
CA GLY A 60 -3.84 -27.23 -14.15
C GLY A 60 -3.23 -27.48 -12.76
N ASP A 61 -3.20 -26.48 -11.88
CA ASP A 61 -2.72 -26.65 -10.51
C ASP A 61 -3.59 -27.62 -9.71
N VAL A 62 -2.96 -28.32 -8.77
CA VAL A 62 -3.71 -29.08 -7.76
C VAL A 62 -4.50 -28.12 -6.90
N PHE A 63 -5.79 -28.41 -6.69
CA PHE A 63 -6.63 -27.60 -5.83
C PHE A 63 -6.06 -27.51 -4.42
N SER A 64 -5.81 -26.29 -3.94
CA SER A 64 -5.28 -26.01 -2.61
C SER A 64 -6.09 -24.92 -1.93
N ARG A 65 -6.77 -25.29 -0.86
CA ARG A 65 -7.51 -24.32 -0.03
C ARG A 65 -6.62 -23.21 0.52
N GLU A 66 -5.37 -23.52 0.84
CA GLU A 66 -4.40 -22.57 1.34
C GLU A 66 -4.06 -21.49 0.30
N LYS A 67 -3.80 -21.90 -0.94
CA LYS A 67 -3.56 -20.99 -2.07
C LYS A 67 -4.78 -20.11 -2.35
N ILE A 68 -5.99 -20.69 -2.30
CA ILE A 68 -7.25 -19.94 -2.45
C ILE A 68 -7.40 -18.87 -1.35
N MET A 69 -7.17 -19.25 -0.09
CA MET A 69 -7.24 -18.30 1.02
C MET A 69 -6.15 -17.22 0.94
N SER A 70 -5.00 -17.55 0.38
CA SER A 70 -3.95 -16.55 0.11
C SER A 70 -4.37 -15.58 -0.98
N GLY A 71 -4.96 -16.07 -2.08
CA GLY A 71 -5.55 -15.23 -3.13
C GLY A 71 -6.64 -14.30 -2.58
N TYR A 72 -7.54 -14.82 -1.75
CA TYR A 72 -8.55 -14.02 -1.08
C TYR A 72 -7.93 -12.88 -0.26
N ARG A 73 -6.94 -13.18 0.60
CA ARG A 73 -6.25 -12.17 1.41
C ARG A 73 -5.53 -11.14 0.53
N ASN A 74 -4.87 -11.58 -0.53
CA ASN A 74 -4.17 -10.69 -1.45
C ASN A 74 -5.14 -9.70 -2.10
N LEU A 75 -6.28 -10.17 -2.59
CA LEU A 75 -7.29 -9.33 -3.22
C LEU A 75 -7.93 -8.35 -2.23
N MET A 76 -8.25 -8.80 -1.01
CA MET A 76 -8.77 -7.91 0.04
C MET A 76 -7.73 -6.84 0.46
N ASN A 77 -6.45 -7.19 0.49
CA ASN A 77 -5.37 -6.26 0.82
C ASN A 77 -5.17 -5.15 -0.22
N LEU A 78 -5.60 -5.34 -1.47
CA LEU A 78 -5.58 -4.27 -2.49
C LEU A 78 -6.50 -3.10 -2.13
N GLN A 79 -7.53 -3.35 -1.32
CA GLN A 79 -8.56 -2.34 -0.96
C GLN A 79 -9.33 -1.78 -2.17
N TYR A 80 -9.40 -2.54 -3.26
CA TYR A 80 -10.20 -2.20 -4.44
C TYR A 80 -11.61 -2.77 -4.36
N PHE A 81 -11.81 -3.75 -3.48
CA PHE A 81 -13.03 -4.52 -3.34
C PHE A 81 -13.59 -4.40 -1.93
N SER A 82 -14.91 -4.23 -1.83
CA SER A 82 -15.65 -4.32 -0.56
C SER A 82 -15.88 -5.77 -0.15
N ASN A 83 -15.97 -6.65 -1.15
CA ASN A 83 -16.15 -8.08 -0.94
C ASN A 83 -15.46 -8.89 -2.03
N VAL A 84 -14.96 -10.07 -1.67
CA VAL A 84 -14.37 -11.05 -2.58
C VAL A 84 -14.88 -12.42 -2.16
N LEU A 85 -15.55 -13.12 -3.06
CA LEU A 85 -16.12 -14.43 -2.79
C LEU A 85 -15.56 -15.46 -3.77
N PRO A 86 -14.70 -16.40 -3.31
CA PRO A 86 -14.33 -17.55 -4.11
C PRO A 86 -15.41 -18.61 -4.05
N GLU A 87 -15.91 -19.04 -5.20
CA GLU A 87 -16.87 -20.13 -5.38
C GLU A 87 -16.24 -21.26 -6.19
N PHE A 88 -16.69 -22.48 -5.95
CA PHE A 88 -16.18 -23.66 -6.63
C PHE A 88 -17.31 -24.30 -7.42
N GLN A 89 -17.07 -24.57 -8.68
CA GLN A 89 -18.01 -25.25 -9.57
C GLN A 89 -17.35 -26.52 -10.14
N SER A 90 -18.14 -27.55 -10.39
CA SER A 90 -17.65 -28.77 -11.03
C SER A 90 -17.18 -28.43 -12.45
N GLY A 91 -16.01 -28.90 -12.81
CA GLY A 91 -15.44 -28.72 -14.15
C GLY A 91 -16.07 -29.67 -15.20
N SER A 92 -15.44 -29.73 -16.37
CA SER A 92 -15.90 -30.52 -17.50
C SER A 92 -15.75 -32.04 -17.28
N GLU A 93 -14.80 -32.46 -16.43
CA GLU A 93 -14.52 -33.86 -16.11
C GLU A 93 -14.51 -34.10 -14.60
N PRO A 94 -14.70 -35.37 -14.15
CA PRO A 94 -14.51 -35.73 -12.75
C PRO A 94 -13.10 -35.32 -12.27
N ASN A 95 -13.02 -34.73 -11.08
CA ASN A 95 -11.80 -34.19 -10.47
C ASN A 95 -11.26 -32.87 -11.08
N LEU A 96 -11.98 -32.23 -11.98
CA LEU A 96 -11.73 -30.84 -12.39
C LEU A 96 -12.66 -29.88 -11.66
N VAL A 97 -12.14 -28.74 -11.27
CA VAL A 97 -12.87 -27.72 -10.51
C VAL A 97 -12.63 -26.35 -11.14
N ASP A 98 -13.70 -25.64 -11.43
CA ASP A 98 -13.66 -24.24 -11.80
C ASP A 98 -13.69 -23.36 -10.54
N VAL A 99 -12.77 -22.42 -10.45
CA VAL A 99 -12.70 -21.45 -9.37
C VAL A 99 -13.24 -20.11 -9.87
N VAL A 100 -14.40 -19.71 -9.36
CA VAL A 100 -15.06 -18.46 -9.70
C VAL A 100 -14.80 -17.43 -8.61
N TRP A 101 -14.14 -16.32 -8.96
CA TRP A 101 -13.91 -15.19 -8.08
C TRP A 101 -14.92 -14.10 -8.35
N THR A 102 -15.91 -13.96 -7.49
CA THR A 102 -16.88 -12.87 -7.56
C THR A 102 -16.40 -11.70 -6.69
N VAL A 103 -16.18 -10.54 -7.31
CA VAL A 103 -15.69 -9.35 -6.62
C VAL A 103 -16.73 -8.23 -6.66
N GLU A 104 -16.82 -7.47 -5.58
CA GLU A 104 -17.60 -6.24 -5.48
C GLU A 104 -16.66 -5.06 -5.36
N GLU A 105 -16.63 -4.20 -6.38
CA GLU A 105 -15.73 -3.05 -6.40
C GLU A 105 -16.20 -1.93 -5.48
N GLN A 106 -15.25 -1.28 -4.81
CA GLN A 106 -15.48 -0.08 -4.01
C GLN A 106 -14.78 1.15 -4.60
N SER A 107 -15.08 2.31 -4.03
CA SER A 107 -14.37 3.54 -4.42
C SER A 107 -12.91 3.46 -4.03
N THR A 108 -12.02 3.67 -5.00
CA THR A 108 -10.57 3.75 -4.81
C THR A 108 -10.08 5.20 -4.78
N THR A 109 -10.99 6.16 -4.85
CA THR A 109 -10.68 7.60 -4.80
C THR A 109 -10.98 8.15 -3.42
N ASN A 110 -9.99 8.75 -2.81
CA ASN A 110 -10.05 9.38 -1.50
C ASN A 110 -9.71 10.86 -1.62
N LEU A 111 -10.54 11.71 -1.02
CA LEU A 111 -10.29 13.14 -0.86
C LEU A 111 -10.10 13.42 0.62
N ASN A 112 -8.92 13.91 0.98
CA ASN A 112 -8.59 14.29 2.35
C ASN A 112 -8.35 15.80 2.38
N PHE A 113 -8.98 16.47 3.31
CA PHE A 113 -8.71 17.88 3.57
C PHE A 113 -8.61 18.11 5.08
N GLY A 114 -7.81 19.08 5.45
CA GLY A 114 -7.58 19.39 6.85
C GLY A 114 -7.15 20.82 7.04
N MET A 115 -7.35 21.28 8.27
CA MET A 115 -6.86 22.57 8.73
C MET A 115 -6.17 22.36 10.08
N THR A 116 -4.98 22.90 10.22
CA THR A 116 -4.21 22.82 11.46
C THR A 116 -3.96 24.23 11.99
N PHE A 117 -4.23 24.40 13.27
CA PHE A 117 -3.88 25.61 14.00
C PHE A 117 -2.70 25.30 14.91
N THR A 118 -1.63 26.02 14.75
CA THR A 118 -0.43 25.86 15.57
C THR A 118 -0.30 27.07 16.49
N GLY A 119 -0.08 26.84 17.78
CA GLY A 119 0.26 27.93 18.69
C GLY A 119 1.56 28.59 18.25
N SER A 120 1.61 29.92 18.25
CA SER A 120 2.80 30.68 17.88
C SER A 120 3.23 31.59 19.01
N THR A 121 4.53 31.65 19.23
CA THR A 121 5.16 32.66 20.08
C THR A 121 5.60 33.90 19.27
N ASP A 122 5.37 33.89 17.95
CA ASP A 122 5.72 34.99 17.06
C ASP A 122 4.59 36.03 17.06
N PRO A 123 4.83 37.25 17.58
CA PRO A 123 3.82 38.33 17.62
C PRO A 123 3.33 38.74 16.23
N THR A 124 4.12 38.50 15.18
CA THR A 124 3.77 38.85 13.80
C THR A 124 2.82 37.87 13.15
N ASN A 125 2.75 36.64 13.68
CA ASN A 125 1.84 35.58 13.21
C ASN A 125 1.23 34.85 14.42
N PRO A 126 0.29 35.46 15.14
CA PRO A 126 -0.26 34.92 16.38
C PRO A 126 -1.12 33.66 16.16
N PHE A 127 -1.66 33.46 14.96
CA PHE A 127 -2.51 32.34 14.60
C PHE A 127 -2.05 31.71 13.28
N PRO A 128 -0.95 30.94 13.27
CA PRO A 128 -0.53 30.24 12.05
C PRO A 128 -1.54 29.15 11.71
N VAL A 129 -2.12 29.26 10.53
CA VAL A 129 -3.07 28.31 9.96
C VAL A 129 -2.40 27.60 8.81
N SER A 130 -2.51 26.29 8.77
CA SER A 130 -2.12 25.47 7.64
C SER A 130 -3.32 24.75 7.07
N LEU A 131 -3.46 24.80 5.75
CA LEU A 131 -4.49 24.10 4.98
C LEU A 131 -3.84 22.95 4.23
N TYR A 132 -4.51 21.81 4.19
CA TYR A 132 -4.07 20.61 3.50
C TYR A 132 -5.20 20.05 2.67
N LEU A 133 -4.88 19.70 1.42
CA LEU A 133 -5.79 19.02 0.50
C LEU A 133 -5.02 17.91 -0.21
N LYS A 134 -5.52 16.67 -0.14
CA LYS A 134 -4.97 15.52 -0.86
C LYS A 134 -6.06 14.78 -1.61
N LEU A 135 -5.85 14.57 -2.89
CA LEU A 135 -6.63 13.67 -3.72
C LEU A 135 -5.77 12.43 -4.05
N GLU A 136 -6.33 11.25 -3.84
CA GLU A 136 -5.64 9.99 -4.09
C GLU A 136 -6.57 9.01 -4.78
N ASN A 137 -6.06 8.30 -5.78
CA ASN A 137 -6.73 7.16 -6.40
C ASN A 137 -5.78 5.97 -6.41
N SER A 138 -6.12 4.90 -5.67
CA SER A 138 -5.27 3.73 -5.50
C SER A 138 -5.36 2.72 -6.66
N ASN A 139 -6.38 2.84 -7.53
CA ASN A 139 -6.57 1.97 -8.69
C ASN A 139 -6.86 2.80 -9.95
N PHE A 140 -5.92 3.68 -10.31
CA PHE A 140 -6.07 4.58 -11.43
C PHE A 140 -6.23 3.82 -12.75
N LEU A 141 -7.29 4.14 -13.49
CA LEU A 141 -7.72 3.47 -14.72
C LEU A 141 -7.99 1.96 -14.57
N GLY A 142 -8.12 1.47 -13.34
CA GLY A 142 -8.33 0.04 -13.08
C GLY A 142 -7.08 -0.82 -13.27
N GLU A 143 -5.90 -0.22 -13.36
CA GLU A 143 -4.65 -0.90 -13.70
C GLU A 143 -3.79 -1.26 -12.47
N GLY A 144 -4.33 -1.06 -11.25
CA GLY A 144 -3.61 -1.32 -10.02
C GLY A 144 -2.45 -0.35 -9.78
N ARG A 145 -2.59 0.88 -10.27
CA ARG A 145 -1.64 1.98 -10.10
C ARG A 145 -2.24 3.01 -9.15
N SER A 146 -1.43 3.54 -8.27
CA SER A 146 -1.83 4.63 -7.38
C SER A 146 -1.28 5.96 -7.89
N ILE A 147 -2.14 6.98 -7.85
CA ILE A 147 -1.77 8.36 -8.16
C ILE A 147 -2.29 9.25 -7.04
N SER A 148 -1.49 10.18 -6.58
CA SER A 148 -1.96 11.18 -5.63
C SER A 148 -1.39 12.56 -5.92
N GLY A 149 -2.19 13.58 -5.62
CA GLY A 149 -1.78 14.98 -5.59
C GLY A 149 -2.14 15.58 -4.24
N ALA A 150 -1.22 16.33 -3.64
CA ALA A 150 -1.45 17.05 -2.41
C ALA A 150 -1.00 18.49 -2.53
N VAL A 151 -1.71 19.38 -1.85
CA VAL A 151 -1.36 20.79 -1.73
C VAL A 151 -1.39 21.16 -0.24
N ASN A 152 -0.29 21.71 0.23
CA ASN A 152 -0.20 22.31 1.55
C ASN A 152 -0.02 23.81 1.41
N PHE A 153 -0.75 24.56 2.19
CA PHE A 153 -0.69 26.00 2.20
C PHE A 153 -0.67 26.53 3.62
N SER A 154 0.39 27.28 3.95
CA SER A 154 0.49 28.05 5.18
C SER A 154 1.17 29.38 4.92
N ASN A 155 1.18 30.26 5.91
CA ASN A 155 1.88 31.55 5.79
C ASN A 155 3.38 31.41 5.59
N SER A 156 3.98 30.33 6.12
CA SER A 156 5.43 30.10 6.08
C SER A 156 5.85 29.05 5.05
N GLU A 157 4.90 28.23 4.56
CA GLU A 157 5.22 27.13 3.66
C GLU A 157 4.06 26.86 2.71
N GLN A 158 4.37 26.71 1.44
CA GLN A 158 3.46 26.22 0.39
C GLN A 158 4.13 25.05 -0.30
N SER A 159 3.41 23.94 -0.49
CA SER A 159 3.93 22.82 -1.27
C SER A 159 2.86 22.22 -2.17
N ILE A 160 3.34 21.64 -3.27
CA ILE A 160 2.57 20.80 -4.17
C ILE A 160 3.35 19.50 -4.32
N ASP A 161 2.68 18.42 -3.97
CA ASP A 161 3.25 17.08 -4.01
C ASP A 161 2.46 16.22 -5.00
N PHE A 162 3.17 15.50 -5.82
CA PHE A 162 2.60 14.52 -6.74
C PHE A 162 3.30 13.19 -6.54
N SER A 163 2.53 12.11 -6.45
CA SER A 163 3.10 10.77 -6.40
C SER A 163 2.39 9.82 -7.35
N TYR A 164 3.17 8.91 -7.91
CA TYR A 164 2.75 7.79 -8.70
C TYR A 164 3.40 6.53 -8.16
N SER A 165 2.63 5.45 -8.01
CA SER A 165 3.18 4.16 -7.61
C SER A 165 2.43 3.00 -8.24
N GLN A 166 3.15 1.90 -8.44
CA GLN A 166 2.61 0.62 -8.88
C GLN A 166 3.41 -0.51 -8.25
N ASN A 167 2.74 -1.61 -7.91
CA ASN A 167 3.38 -2.76 -7.28
C ASN A 167 3.93 -3.77 -8.29
N TRP A 168 3.53 -3.64 -9.55
CA TRP A 168 3.94 -4.53 -10.63
C TRP A 168 4.43 -3.72 -11.81
N LEU A 169 5.65 -3.96 -12.24
CA LEU A 169 6.21 -3.39 -13.46
C LEU A 169 6.02 -4.39 -14.61
N GLY A 170 4.95 -4.19 -15.39
CA GLY A 170 4.50 -5.20 -16.34
C GLY A 170 4.04 -6.47 -15.61
N ASN A 171 4.65 -7.60 -15.91
CA ASN A 171 4.36 -8.90 -15.30
C ASN A 171 5.32 -9.27 -14.15
N LEU A 172 6.22 -8.37 -13.79
CA LEU A 172 7.19 -8.60 -12.73
C LEU A 172 6.71 -8.01 -11.40
N PRO A 173 6.87 -8.71 -10.27
CA PRO A 173 6.50 -8.22 -8.94
C PRO A 173 7.53 -7.19 -8.44
N ILE A 174 7.77 -6.17 -9.26
CA ILE A 174 8.67 -5.06 -8.96
C ILE A 174 7.83 -3.81 -8.74
N SER A 175 7.89 -3.28 -7.55
CA SER A 175 7.27 -2.00 -7.24
C SER A 175 8.09 -0.85 -7.84
N PHE A 176 7.38 0.09 -8.41
CA PHE A 176 7.94 1.35 -8.89
C PHE A 176 7.19 2.50 -8.28
N SER A 177 7.91 3.48 -7.73
CA SER A 177 7.27 4.73 -7.30
C SER A 177 8.08 5.94 -7.73
N GLN A 178 7.36 7.01 -8.03
CA GLN A 178 7.90 8.30 -8.38
C GLN A 178 7.19 9.38 -7.57
N GLN A 179 7.95 10.28 -6.99
CA GLN A 179 7.45 11.40 -6.20
C GLN A 179 8.08 12.69 -6.69
N LEU A 180 7.24 13.69 -6.93
CA LEU A 180 7.64 15.05 -7.23
C LEU A 180 7.08 15.96 -6.15
N SER A 181 7.94 16.77 -5.54
CA SER A 181 7.55 17.76 -4.54
C SER A 181 8.14 19.10 -4.92
N LEU A 182 7.28 20.11 -4.98
CA LEU A 182 7.67 21.50 -5.18
C LEU A 182 7.26 22.27 -3.94
N SER A 183 8.20 22.96 -3.31
CA SER A 183 7.91 23.73 -2.12
C SER A 183 8.53 25.12 -2.15
N HIS A 184 7.82 26.04 -1.57
CA HIS A 184 8.25 27.37 -1.23
C HIS A 184 8.09 27.57 0.28
N SER A 185 9.15 27.96 0.96
CA SER A 185 9.10 28.19 2.40
C SER A 185 9.91 29.42 2.82
N ILE A 186 9.46 30.05 3.89
CA ILE A 186 10.19 31.12 4.56
C ILE A 186 10.90 30.48 5.75
N GLN A 187 12.23 30.46 5.70
CA GLN A 187 13.07 29.88 6.72
C GLN A 187 13.72 30.98 7.55
N LYS A 188 13.93 30.70 8.85
CA LYS A 188 14.68 31.56 9.75
C LYS A 188 15.97 30.84 10.13
N THR A 189 17.10 31.50 9.97
CA THR A 189 18.38 31.00 10.44
C THR A 189 18.96 31.94 11.47
N ALA A 190 19.56 31.39 12.53
CA ALA A 190 20.27 32.18 13.50
C ALA A 190 21.69 32.48 12.94
N VAL A 191 22.04 33.72 12.92
CA VAL A 191 23.42 34.16 12.59
C VAL A 191 24.09 34.60 13.87
N ASN A 192 25.18 33.94 14.22
CA ASN A 192 26.02 34.38 15.29
C ASN A 192 26.94 35.50 14.74
N SER A 193 26.66 36.73 15.12
CA SER A 193 27.61 37.81 14.89
C SER A 193 28.64 37.78 16.00
N PHE A 194 29.88 37.50 15.63
CA PHE A 194 31.03 37.65 16.52
C PHE A 194 31.52 39.09 16.33
N ASP A 195 31.12 40.00 17.21
CA ASP A 195 31.73 41.30 17.31
C ASP A 195 32.78 41.25 18.45
N PRO A 196 34.08 41.34 18.15
CA PRO A 196 35.13 41.24 19.17
C PRO A 196 35.12 42.40 20.17
N ASP A 197 34.42 43.49 19.92
CA ASP A 197 34.36 44.68 20.76
C ASP A 197 33.12 44.74 21.69
N PHE A 198 32.24 43.74 21.62
CA PHE A 198 31.06 43.66 22.49
C PHE A 198 31.22 42.65 23.62
N ASP A 199 31.16 43.14 24.84
CA ASP A 199 31.21 42.40 26.09
C ASP A 199 30.05 41.39 26.17
N LEU A 200 30.37 40.12 25.98
CA LEU A 200 29.64 38.88 26.40
C LEU A 200 28.15 38.75 26.26
N GLN A 201 27.45 39.58 25.55
CA GLN A 201 26.05 39.33 25.16
C GLN A 201 25.98 38.79 23.73
N GLN A 202 25.75 37.48 23.59
CA GLN A 202 25.44 36.85 22.31
C GLN A 202 24.13 37.38 21.78
N TYR A 203 24.16 38.30 20.82
CA TYR A 203 22.97 38.68 20.06
C TYR A 203 22.73 37.66 18.96
N TYR A 204 21.64 36.90 19.07
CA TYR A 204 21.16 36.04 18.00
C TYR A 204 20.33 36.86 17.04
N TYR A 205 20.84 37.12 15.85
CA TYR A 205 20.05 37.70 14.77
C TYR A 205 19.42 36.59 13.95
N TYR A 206 18.12 36.68 13.74
CA TYR A 206 17.42 35.75 12.87
C TYR A 206 17.32 36.36 11.48
N MET A 207 17.97 35.74 10.50
CA MET A 207 17.78 36.07 9.10
C MET A 207 16.64 35.26 8.53
N GLN A 208 15.73 35.91 7.83
CA GLN A 208 14.72 35.26 7.02
C GLN A 208 15.22 35.14 5.58
N TYR A 209 14.98 33.98 4.99
CA TYR A 209 15.22 33.79 3.57
C TYR A 209 14.09 32.95 2.95
N LYS A 210 13.82 33.19 1.67
CA LYS A 210 12.87 32.43 0.88
C LYS A 210 13.58 31.26 0.27
N ARG A 211 13.06 30.07 0.51
CA ARG A 211 13.60 28.82 -0.03
C ARG A 211 12.63 28.22 -1.03
N TRP A 212 13.07 28.01 -2.23
CA TRP A 212 12.42 27.19 -3.23
C TRP A 212 13.09 25.85 -3.31
N ALA A 213 12.34 24.78 -3.25
CA ALA A 213 12.89 23.44 -3.38
C ALA A 213 12.04 22.62 -4.35
N ALA A 214 12.72 21.88 -5.21
CA ALA A 214 12.15 20.88 -6.07
C ALA A 214 12.81 19.54 -5.77
N ASN A 215 12.00 18.54 -5.40
CA ASN A 215 12.49 17.21 -5.07
C ASN A 215 11.87 16.21 -6.04
N LEU A 216 12.69 15.36 -6.63
CA LEU A 216 12.29 14.25 -7.47
C LEU A 216 12.86 12.96 -6.87
N GLY A 217 11.98 12.07 -6.44
CA GLY A 217 12.32 10.76 -5.91
C GLY A 217 11.84 9.67 -6.85
N THR A 218 12.69 8.69 -7.09
CA THR A 218 12.34 7.48 -7.84
C THR A 218 12.78 6.27 -7.04
N THR A 219 11.88 5.31 -6.83
CA THR A 219 12.13 4.13 -6.03
C THR A 219 11.72 2.87 -6.80
N LEU A 220 12.57 1.86 -6.72
CA LEU A 220 12.32 0.51 -7.20
C LEU A 220 12.41 -0.45 -6.04
N GLY A 221 11.51 -1.41 -5.98
CA GLY A 221 11.52 -2.43 -4.94
C GLY A 221 11.13 -3.79 -5.47
N HIS A 222 11.66 -4.84 -4.89
CA HIS A 222 11.25 -6.20 -5.16
C HIS A 222 10.80 -6.87 -3.86
N ARG A 223 9.70 -7.60 -3.93
CA ARG A 223 9.10 -8.30 -2.80
C ARG A 223 9.15 -9.79 -3.05
N TRP A 224 9.74 -10.52 -2.11
CA TRP A 224 9.70 -11.98 -2.05
C TRP A 224 8.74 -12.40 -0.94
N ALA A 225 7.76 -13.20 -1.28
CA ALA A 225 6.84 -13.80 -0.31
C ALA A 225 7.28 -15.23 -0.07
N PHE A 226 7.55 -15.57 1.19
CA PHE A 226 7.81 -16.93 1.69
C PHE A 226 6.63 -17.34 2.57
N ASP A 227 6.53 -18.63 2.89
CA ASP A 227 5.41 -19.16 3.69
C ASP A 227 5.22 -18.44 5.03
N TYR A 228 6.30 -18.03 5.67
CA TYR A 228 6.28 -17.40 6.99
C TYR A 228 6.93 -16.02 7.06
N ALA A 229 7.42 -15.49 5.95
CA ALA A 229 8.11 -14.21 5.92
C ALA A 229 7.92 -13.48 4.58
N ILE A 230 7.99 -12.17 4.63
CA ILE A 230 8.03 -11.30 3.45
C ILE A 230 9.34 -10.52 3.51
N LEU A 231 10.16 -10.65 2.49
CA LEU A 231 11.35 -9.84 2.31
C LEU A 231 11.09 -8.80 1.22
N THR A 232 11.30 -7.53 1.56
CA THR A 232 11.22 -6.44 0.59
C THR A 232 12.58 -5.74 0.54
N LEU A 233 13.17 -5.67 -0.64
CA LEU A 233 14.36 -4.88 -0.91
C LEU A 233 13.95 -3.68 -1.76
N THR A 234 14.26 -2.50 -1.27
CA THR A 234 13.91 -1.24 -1.94
C THR A 234 15.15 -0.40 -2.12
N GLY A 235 15.37 0.08 -3.33
CA GLY A 235 16.42 1.04 -3.67
C GLY A 235 15.81 2.27 -4.32
N GLY A 236 16.33 3.45 -3.99
CA GLY A 236 15.82 4.69 -4.54
C GLY A 236 16.89 5.73 -4.78
N ILE A 237 16.60 6.66 -5.68
CA ILE A 237 17.41 7.83 -5.97
C ILE A 237 16.52 9.05 -5.75
N SER A 238 17.01 10.02 -4.97
CA SER A 238 16.34 11.30 -4.81
C SER A 238 17.28 12.44 -5.22
N ASN A 239 16.76 13.35 -6.01
CA ASN A 239 17.41 14.58 -6.40
C ASN A 239 16.67 15.75 -5.80
N SER A 240 17.41 16.68 -5.17
CA SER A 240 16.86 17.91 -4.60
C SER A 240 17.60 19.10 -5.15
N VAL A 241 16.85 20.03 -5.68
CA VAL A 241 17.36 21.33 -6.13
C VAL A 241 16.76 22.39 -5.23
N THR A 242 17.60 23.18 -4.57
CA THR A 242 17.15 24.25 -3.68
C THR A 242 17.77 25.57 -4.10
N ASN A 243 16.94 26.61 -4.09
CA ASN A 243 17.36 27.98 -4.30
C ASN A 243 16.97 28.82 -3.07
N ASN A 244 17.95 29.42 -2.42
CA ASN A 244 17.76 30.27 -1.25
C ASN A 244 17.95 31.72 -1.67
N ILE A 245 16.93 32.54 -1.48
CA ILE A 245 16.93 33.95 -1.79
C ILE A 245 16.92 34.73 -0.47
N PHE A 246 18.02 35.41 -0.21
CA PHE A 246 18.19 36.25 0.97
C PHE A 246 17.74 37.67 0.63
N ASP A 247 17.02 38.30 1.54
CA ASP A 247 16.61 39.70 1.40
C ASP A 247 17.68 40.57 2.05
N GLU A 248 18.48 41.27 1.23
CA GLU A 248 19.54 42.14 1.66
C GLU A 248 19.06 43.38 2.44
N THR A 249 17.75 43.71 2.30
CA THR A 249 17.18 44.90 2.97
C THR A 249 16.84 44.65 4.45
N ILE A 250 16.84 43.40 4.90
CA ILE A 250 16.52 43.03 6.30
C ILE A 250 17.83 42.93 7.14
N HIS A 251 18.98 43.17 6.54
CA HIS A 251 20.24 43.30 7.23
C HIS A 251 20.40 44.72 7.77
N VAL A 252 19.77 44.95 8.90
CA VAL A 252 20.14 46.12 9.71
C VAL A 252 20.90 45.54 10.90
N PRO A 253 22.16 45.91 11.07
CA PRO A 253 22.92 45.57 12.25
C PRO A 253 22.30 46.24 13.49
#